data_67860d77d12a23535571f9e7e9d5aaf0
#
_entry.id   67860d77d12a23535571f9e7e9d5aaf0
#
_cell.length_a   1.000
_cell.length_b   1.000
_cell.length_c   1.000
_cell.angle_alpha   90.00
_cell.angle_beta   90.00
_cell.angle_gamma   90.00
#
_symmetry.space_group_name_H-M   'P 1'
#
loop_
_entity.id
_entity.type
_entity.pdbx_description
1 polymer ?
#
loop_
_entity_poly.entity_id
_entity_poly.type
_entity_poly.pdbx_seq_one_letter_code
_entity_poly.pdbx_strand_id
1 'polypeptide(L)'
;MLALSQLIVTSRYLKSGNQKIKNKRRNYTKYIATRETVEVRDQNTIDRNDNATKNQKELIDDLLIDFPEAKRYLEYGDYIADSTVENASELISTIIERNADIIGNRQNFVGYMAMRPGVQKRGSHGLFNEKDEPIILDRVANEIANHKGNVWSHVVSLRREDAIRLGYDNSEVWRDLVKRHISDIAKAQRIPLCNLKWYAAFHDTTHHPHIHLLVYSTNPKQGFLTTKGIDQIRSAFANDVFHDNLQSIYQEQTLSRDELKAVSRTEFESIVRKIQQGGFDDPQLENLVLKLNSQLQKVKGKKVYGYLPPEVKETVNNIFSELAKDENIQQLYEKWCDLERLKCKTYTQKEKELPALTDNKVFQPVRNMIIRTVLDMDSPMVDVVAVSYTHLRAHETDSYLV
;
A
#
# COMPACT_ATOMS: atom_id res chain seq x y z
N MET A 1 16.44 9.60 5.12
CA MET A 1 14.98 9.42 5.23
C MET A 1 14.54 8.58 4.05
N LEU A 2 13.99 7.38 4.29
CA LEU A 2 13.34 6.59 3.24
C LEU A 2 12.11 7.38 2.78
N ALA A 3 12.08 7.77 1.51
CA ALA A 3 10.93 8.47 0.94
C ALA A 3 9.70 7.57 1.05
N LEU A 4 8.58 8.15 1.47
CA LEU A 4 7.30 7.47 1.60
C LEU A 4 6.78 7.10 0.22
N SER A 5 6.96 5.84 -0.17
CA SER A 5 6.49 5.28 -1.43
C SER A 5 5.06 4.78 -1.29
N GLN A 6 4.16 5.18 -2.18
CA GLN A 6 2.76 4.80 -2.13
C GLN A 6 2.24 4.37 -3.49
N LEU A 7 1.60 3.19 -3.53
CA LEU A 7 0.80 2.76 -4.66
C LEU A 7 -0.67 3.12 -4.42
N ILE A 8 -1.25 3.86 -5.36
CA ILE A 8 -2.66 4.20 -5.33
C ILE A 8 -3.41 3.25 -6.27
N VAL A 9 -4.39 2.53 -5.74
CA VAL A 9 -5.30 1.70 -6.53
C VAL A 9 -6.72 2.18 -6.30
N THR A 10 -7.36 2.69 -7.35
CA THR A 10 -8.79 3.01 -7.35
C THR A 10 -9.53 2.05 -8.27
N SER A 11 -10.71 1.62 -7.85
CA SER A 11 -11.53 0.67 -8.62
C SER A 11 -12.92 1.23 -8.79
N ARG A 12 -13.42 1.23 -10.03
CA ARG A 12 -14.73 1.78 -10.38
C ARG A 12 -15.53 0.81 -11.22
N TYR A 13 -16.82 0.74 -10.94
CA TYR A 13 -17.76 -0.01 -11.76
C TYR A 13 -18.21 0.85 -12.97
N LEU A 14 -18.01 0.34 -14.17
CA LEU A 14 -18.47 1.01 -15.38
C LEU A 14 -19.96 0.66 -15.62
N LYS A 15 -20.83 1.61 -15.35
CA LYS A 15 -22.28 1.45 -15.56
C LYS A 15 -22.62 1.28 -17.05
N SER A 16 -23.57 0.40 -17.37
CA SER A 16 -24.18 0.37 -18.68
C SER A 16 -25.04 1.62 -18.87
N GLY A 17 -24.91 2.30 -20.01
CA GLY A 17 -25.52 3.61 -20.21
C GLY A 17 -27.06 3.58 -20.28
N ASN A 18 -27.73 4.41 -19.47
CA ASN A 18 -29.17 4.71 -19.57
C ASN A 18 -29.43 5.94 -20.44
N GLN A 19 -30.56 5.94 -21.17
CA GLN A 19 -30.92 6.93 -22.18
C GLN A 19 -30.97 8.40 -21.69
N LYS A 20 -31.29 8.66 -20.40
CA LYS A 20 -31.42 10.02 -19.82
C LYS A 20 -30.09 10.78 -19.63
N ILE A 21 -29.00 10.07 -19.60
CA ILE A 21 -27.65 10.65 -19.44
C ILE A 21 -27.05 11.04 -20.81
N LYS A 22 -27.69 10.65 -21.91
CA LYS A 22 -27.23 10.83 -23.30
C LYS A 22 -27.02 12.30 -23.72
N ASN A 23 -27.86 13.23 -23.27
CA ASN A 23 -27.87 14.58 -23.82
C ASN A 23 -26.76 15.53 -23.25
N LYS A 24 -26.43 15.42 -21.97
CA LYS A 24 -25.25 16.15 -21.39
C LYS A 24 -23.91 15.57 -21.91
N ARG A 25 -23.90 14.30 -22.27
CA ARG A 25 -22.74 13.56 -22.72
C ARG A 25 -22.36 13.75 -24.19
N ARG A 26 -23.32 14.18 -25.01
CA ARG A 26 -23.11 14.40 -26.44
C ARG A 26 -22.04 15.46 -26.73
N ASN A 27 -21.97 16.50 -25.93
CA ASN A 27 -20.96 17.55 -26.06
C ASN A 27 -19.60 17.08 -25.56
N TYR A 28 -19.57 16.31 -24.52
CA TYR A 28 -18.36 15.67 -23.97
C TYR A 28 -17.73 14.67 -24.94
N THR A 29 -18.56 13.84 -25.57
CA THR A 29 -18.11 12.84 -26.56
C THR A 29 -17.53 13.49 -27.79
N LYS A 30 -18.17 14.60 -28.27
CA LYS A 30 -17.63 15.40 -29.39
C LYS A 30 -16.27 15.98 -29.07
N TYR A 31 -16.08 16.50 -27.87
CA TYR A 31 -14.84 17.11 -27.48
C TYR A 31 -13.70 16.08 -27.34
N ILE A 32 -13.95 14.94 -26.72
CA ILE A 32 -12.95 13.85 -26.61
C ILE A 32 -12.59 13.31 -28.00
N ALA A 33 -13.56 13.26 -28.93
CA ALA A 33 -13.37 12.77 -30.29
C ALA A 33 -12.73 13.81 -31.24
N THR A 34 -12.83 15.11 -30.94
CA THR A 34 -12.39 16.20 -31.83
C THR A 34 -11.19 16.97 -31.31
N ARG A 35 -10.50 16.48 -30.31
CA ARG A 35 -9.26 17.10 -29.82
C ARG A 35 -8.20 17.17 -30.90
N GLU A 36 -7.66 18.35 -31.13
CA GLU A 36 -6.49 18.59 -31.98
C GLU A 36 -5.28 17.73 -31.59
N THR A 37 -5.18 17.32 -30.31
CA THR A 37 -4.14 16.40 -29.81
C THR A 37 -4.42 14.93 -30.08
N VAL A 38 -5.61 14.54 -30.52
CA VAL A 38 -5.97 13.17 -30.93
C VAL A 38 -5.66 12.92 -32.40
N GLU A 39 -5.62 13.97 -33.21
CA GLU A 39 -5.26 13.84 -34.61
C GLU A 39 -3.74 13.83 -34.82
N VAL A 40 -3.16 12.67 -34.68
CA VAL A 40 -1.92 12.33 -35.37
C VAL A 40 -2.30 11.91 -36.78
N ARG A 41 -2.81 12.82 -37.59
CA ARG A 41 -2.98 12.60 -39.03
C ARG A 41 -2.24 13.57 -39.91
N ASP A 42 -1.71 14.67 -39.35
CA ASP A 42 -0.77 15.50 -40.09
C ASP A 42 0.28 16.09 -39.14
N GLN A 43 1.51 16.13 -39.62
CA GLN A 43 2.73 16.51 -38.92
C GLN A 43 2.83 18.00 -38.54
N ASN A 44 1.76 18.60 -38.10
CA ASN A 44 1.81 19.88 -37.38
C ASN A 44 1.86 19.56 -35.88
N THR A 45 3.08 19.37 -35.40
CA THR A 45 3.40 19.29 -33.99
C THR A 45 2.97 20.59 -33.32
N ILE A 46 1.82 20.58 -32.65
CA ILE A 46 1.51 21.61 -31.64
C ILE A 46 2.60 21.44 -30.58
N ASP A 47 3.39 22.47 -30.36
CA ASP A 47 4.38 22.46 -29.30
C ASP A 47 3.62 22.33 -27.96
N ARG A 48 4.01 21.34 -27.17
CA ARG A 48 3.38 21.10 -25.85
C ARG A 48 3.51 22.30 -24.93
N ASN A 49 4.54 23.12 -25.14
CA ASN A 49 4.81 24.36 -24.43
C ASN A 49 4.01 25.55 -24.94
N ASP A 50 3.27 25.41 -26.03
CA ASP A 50 2.39 26.47 -26.51
C ASP A 50 1.29 26.78 -25.50
N ASN A 51 0.78 28.03 -25.55
CA ASN A 51 -0.37 28.41 -24.70
C ASN A 51 -1.58 27.50 -24.93
N ALA A 52 -2.24 27.14 -23.86
CA ALA A 52 -3.48 26.34 -23.90
C ALA A 52 -4.48 26.93 -24.89
N THR A 53 -5.04 26.09 -25.75
CA THR A 53 -6.00 26.50 -26.77
C THR A 53 -7.28 27.07 -26.18
N LYS A 54 -8.00 27.89 -26.93
CA LYS A 54 -9.29 28.43 -26.49
C LYS A 54 -10.28 27.32 -26.08
N ASN A 55 -10.32 26.22 -26.84
CA ASN A 55 -11.19 25.08 -26.56
C ASN A 55 -10.81 24.36 -25.26
N GLN A 56 -9.51 24.27 -24.95
CA GLN A 56 -9.06 23.69 -23.67
C GLN A 56 -9.47 24.57 -22.49
N LYS A 57 -9.31 25.88 -22.60
CA LYS A 57 -9.69 26.85 -21.55
C LYS A 57 -11.19 26.81 -21.28
N GLU A 58 -12.03 26.86 -22.32
CA GLU A 58 -13.48 26.78 -22.21
C GLU A 58 -13.92 25.45 -21.55
N LEU A 59 -13.24 24.34 -21.91
CA LEU A 59 -13.58 23.05 -21.29
C LEU A 59 -13.14 22.98 -19.83
N ILE A 60 -11.97 23.52 -19.48
CA ILE A 60 -11.52 23.57 -18.09
C ILE A 60 -12.54 24.37 -17.25
N ASP A 61 -13.00 25.50 -17.76
CA ASP A 61 -14.02 26.30 -17.07
C ASP A 61 -15.32 25.51 -16.84
N ASP A 62 -15.83 24.80 -17.86
CA ASP A 62 -17.00 23.93 -17.74
C ASP A 62 -16.77 22.79 -16.73
N LEU A 63 -15.60 22.17 -16.79
CA LEU A 63 -15.22 21.10 -15.88
C LEU A 63 -15.12 21.56 -14.42
N LEU A 64 -14.61 22.75 -14.18
CA LEU A 64 -14.49 23.33 -12.83
C LEU A 64 -15.84 23.74 -12.25
N ILE A 65 -16.85 24.00 -13.11
CA ILE A 65 -18.26 24.20 -12.68
C ILE A 65 -18.87 22.87 -12.24
N ASP A 66 -18.67 21.80 -13.04
CA ASP A 66 -19.24 20.49 -12.75
C ASP A 66 -18.48 19.76 -11.61
N PHE A 67 -17.19 19.99 -11.44
CA PHE A 67 -16.28 19.34 -10.48
C PHE A 67 -15.40 20.37 -9.75
N PRO A 68 -15.95 21.19 -8.85
CA PRO A 68 -15.23 22.25 -8.18
C PRO A 68 -14.05 21.78 -7.30
N GLU A 69 -14.08 20.52 -6.85
CA GLU A 69 -12.98 19.86 -6.10
C GLU A 69 -11.70 19.74 -6.94
N ALA A 70 -11.78 19.81 -8.27
CA ALA A 70 -10.62 19.75 -9.15
C ALA A 70 -9.64 20.89 -8.94
N LYS A 71 -10.09 22.01 -8.36
CA LYS A 71 -9.20 23.13 -7.94
C LYS A 71 -8.16 22.74 -6.88
N ARG A 72 -8.30 21.57 -6.26
CA ARG A 72 -7.35 21.02 -5.27
C ARG A 72 -6.36 20.04 -5.88
N TYR A 73 -6.45 19.76 -7.17
CA TYR A 73 -5.54 18.84 -7.86
C TYR A 73 -4.21 19.55 -8.13
N LEU A 74 -3.13 18.78 -8.14
CA LEU A 74 -1.79 19.32 -8.46
C LEU A 74 -1.76 19.89 -9.88
N GLU A 75 -2.38 19.19 -10.80
CA GLU A 75 -2.49 19.55 -12.22
C GLU A 75 -3.23 20.90 -12.42
N TYR A 76 -4.14 21.27 -11.51
CA TYR A 76 -4.73 22.59 -11.51
C TYR A 76 -3.74 23.68 -11.09
N GLY A 77 -2.89 23.38 -10.11
CA GLY A 77 -1.81 24.26 -9.68
C GLY A 77 -0.83 24.56 -10.83
N ASP A 78 -0.43 23.51 -11.55
CA ASP A 78 0.48 23.62 -12.70
C ASP A 78 -0.16 24.42 -13.86
N TYR A 79 -1.44 24.16 -14.15
CA TYR A 79 -2.17 24.90 -15.18
C TYR A 79 -2.32 26.39 -14.85
N ILE A 80 -2.49 26.73 -13.58
CA ILE A 80 -2.57 28.13 -13.14
C ILE A 80 -1.18 28.80 -13.17
N ALA A 81 -0.13 28.07 -12.83
CA ALA A 81 1.24 28.57 -12.86
C ALA A 81 1.72 28.81 -14.29
N ASP A 82 1.44 27.86 -15.20
CA ASP A 82 1.78 27.93 -16.61
C ASP A 82 0.69 27.27 -17.47
N SER A 83 -0.10 28.11 -18.16
CA SER A 83 -1.25 27.71 -18.96
C SER A 83 -0.83 27.19 -20.34
N THR A 84 -0.06 26.09 -20.36
CA THR A 84 0.37 25.41 -21.59
C THR A 84 -0.65 24.39 -22.09
N VAL A 85 -0.50 23.95 -23.35
CA VAL A 85 -1.29 22.86 -23.94
C VAL A 85 -1.13 21.58 -23.12
N GLU A 86 0.08 21.30 -22.63
CA GLU A 86 0.37 20.11 -21.82
C GLU A 86 -0.33 20.16 -20.47
N ASN A 87 -0.14 21.23 -19.69
CA ASN A 87 -0.77 21.38 -18.37
C ASN A 87 -2.29 21.39 -18.46
N ALA A 88 -2.85 22.06 -19.47
CA ALA A 88 -4.29 22.03 -19.74
C ALA A 88 -4.78 20.62 -20.06
N SER A 89 -4.03 19.84 -20.86
CA SER A 89 -4.40 18.48 -21.22
C SER A 89 -4.32 17.52 -20.02
N GLU A 90 -3.32 17.68 -19.15
CA GLU A 90 -3.18 16.88 -17.92
C GLU A 90 -4.32 17.19 -16.95
N LEU A 91 -4.63 18.46 -16.70
CA LEU A 91 -5.75 18.84 -15.83
C LEU A 91 -7.08 18.27 -16.32
N ILE A 92 -7.40 18.48 -17.60
CA ILE A 92 -8.63 17.95 -18.21
C ILE A 92 -8.68 16.43 -18.06
N SER A 93 -7.55 15.77 -18.32
CA SER A 93 -7.43 14.33 -18.24
C SER A 93 -7.68 13.80 -16.82
N THR A 94 -7.05 14.42 -15.83
CA THR A 94 -7.21 14.07 -14.42
C THR A 94 -8.65 14.26 -13.93
N ILE A 95 -9.30 15.37 -14.31
CA ILE A 95 -10.70 15.60 -13.95
C ILE A 95 -11.60 14.52 -14.55
N ILE A 96 -11.41 14.20 -15.83
CA ILE A 96 -12.20 13.18 -16.53
C ILE A 96 -11.98 11.80 -15.89
N GLU A 97 -10.75 11.44 -15.56
CA GLU A 97 -10.43 10.15 -14.93
C GLU A 97 -11.05 9.99 -13.55
N ARG A 98 -10.91 11.01 -12.73
CA ARG A 98 -11.46 10.99 -11.38
C ARG A 98 -12.99 10.94 -11.36
N ASN A 99 -13.63 11.36 -12.45
CA ASN A 99 -15.08 11.43 -12.60
C ASN A 99 -15.63 10.59 -13.75
N ALA A 100 -14.90 9.58 -14.19
CA ALA A 100 -15.23 8.75 -15.35
C ALA A 100 -16.60 8.03 -15.25
N ASP A 101 -17.02 7.72 -14.03
CA ASP A 101 -18.33 7.11 -13.73
C ASP A 101 -19.49 8.07 -13.97
N ILE A 102 -19.26 9.38 -13.85
CA ILE A 102 -20.25 10.43 -14.06
C ILE A 102 -20.28 10.86 -15.53
N ILE A 103 -19.10 10.91 -16.16
CA ILE A 103 -18.87 11.54 -17.48
C ILE A 103 -19.13 10.58 -18.66
N GLY A 104 -18.80 9.30 -18.56
CA GLY A 104 -18.68 8.41 -19.72
C GLY A 104 -19.62 7.20 -19.77
N ASN A 105 -19.96 6.74 -20.99
CA ASN A 105 -20.38 5.38 -21.21
C ASN A 105 -19.16 4.47 -21.44
N ARG A 106 -19.33 3.14 -21.40
CA ARG A 106 -18.24 2.16 -21.51
C ARG A 106 -17.41 2.29 -22.79
N GLN A 107 -18.05 2.54 -23.92
CA GLN A 107 -17.39 2.66 -25.21
C GLN A 107 -16.49 3.89 -25.28
N ASN A 108 -17.00 5.04 -24.85
CA ASN A 108 -16.25 6.29 -24.83
C ASN A 108 -15.08 6.24 -23.87
N PHE A 109 -15.25 5.56 -22.71
CA PHE A 109 -14.18 5.39 -21.75
C PHE A 109 -13.01 4.59 -22.31
N VAL A 110 -13.27 3.52 -23.06
CA VAL A 110 -12.22 2.72 -23.70
C VAL A 110 -11.47 3.55 -24.75
N GLY A 111 -12.20 4.27 -25.60
CA GLY A 111 -11.60 5.17 -26.59
C GLY A 111 -10.75 6.27 -25.95
N TYR A 112 -11.28 6.92 -24.93
CA TYR A 112 -10.57 7.91 -24.14
C TYR A 112 -9.29 7.35 -23.53
N MET A 113 -9.37 6.21 -22.84
CA MET A 113 -8.24 5.56 -22.19
C MET A 113 -7.09 5.24 -23.17
N ALA A 114 -7.43 4.83 -24.38
CA ALA A 114 -6.46 4.37 -25.39
C ALA A 114 -5.82 5.50 -26.21
N MET A 115 -6.45 6.68 -26.29
CA MET A 115 -6.11 7.74 -27.25
C MET A 115 -5.72 9.06 -26.62
N ARG A 116 -5.86 9.24 -25.30
CA ARG A 116 -5.61 10.51 -24.63
C ARG A 116 -4.15 10.99 -24.76
N PRO A 117 -3.86 12.31 -24.61
CA PRO A 117 -2.50 12.80 -24.51
C PRO A 117 -1.73 12.17 -23.34
N GLY A 118 -0.44 11.91 -23.52
CA GLY A 118 0.40 11.24 -22.52
C GLY A 118 0.28 9.71 -22.50
N VAL A 119 -0.65 9.10 -23.26
CA VAL A 119 -0.70 7.63 -23.37
C VAL A 119 0.46 7.11 -24.21
N GLN A 120 1.18 6.13 -23.69
CA GLN A 120 2.20 5.44 -24.47
C GLN A 120 1.54 4.53 -25.51
N LYS A 121 1.71 4.86 -26.80
CA LYS A 121 1.09 4.14 -27.90
C LYS A 121 1.94 2.97 -28.40
N ARG A 122 1.26 1.85 -28.69
CA ARG A 122 1.80 0.72 -29.45
C ARG A 122 1.08 0.68 -30.82
N GLY A 123 1.65 1.34 -31.83
CA GLY A 123 0.97 1.56 -33.10
C GLY A 123 0.04 2.78 -33.05
N SER A 124 -1.24 2.62 -33.45
CA SER A 124 -2.21 3.73 -33.53
C SER A 124 -2.85 4.12 -32.20
N HIS A 125 -2.71 3.32 -31.14
CA HIS A 125 -3.30 3.55 -29.80
C HIS A 125 -2.47 2.91 -28.68
N GLY A 126 -2.78 3.25 -27.41
CA GLY A 126 -2.05 2.77 -26.23
C GLY A 126 -2.61 1.51 -25.57
N LEU A 127 -3.65 0.89 -26.12
CA LEU A 127 -4.26 -0.28 -25.51
C LEU A 127 -3.38 -1.53 -25.66
N PHE A 128 -3.22 -2.28 -24.57
CA PHE A 128 -2.50 -3.56 -24.54
C PHE A 128 -3.24 -4.59 -23.66
N ASN A 129 -2.90 -5.85 -23.79
CA ASN A 129 -3.42 -6.97 -23.00
C ASN A 129 -2.31 -8.02 -22.74
N GLU A 130 -2.70 -9.23 -22.37
CA GLU A 130 -1.79 -10.35 -22.14
C GLU A 130 -0.97 -10.75 -23.38
N LYS A 131 -1.56 -10.62 -24.57
CA LYS A 131 -0.97 -11.05 -25.83
C LYS A 131 -0.22 -9.90 -26.52
N ASP A 132 0.80 -10.21 -27.28
CA ASP A 132 1.51 -9.24 -28.13
C ASP A 132 0.84 -9.02 -29.50
N GLU A 133 -0.39 -9.50 -29.66
CA GLU A 133 -1.16 -9.34 -30.89
C GLU A 133 -1.70 -7.91 -31.04
N PRO A 134 -1.80 -7.38 -32.24
CA PRO A 134 -2.41 -6.09 -32.49
C PRO A 134 -3.88 -6.05 -32.02
N ILE A 135 -4.20 -5.06 -31.22
CA ILE A 135 -5.57 -4.85 -30.72
C ILE A 135 -6.30 -3.91 -31.66
N ILE A 136 -7.51 -4.28 -32.08
CA ILE A 136 -8.40 -3.40 -32.83
C ILE A 136 -9.28 -2.65 -31.81
N LEU A 137 -8.97 -1.37 -31.60
CA LEU A 137 -9.60 -0.52 -30.58
C LEU A 137 -11.15 -0.53 -30.69
N ASP A 138 -11.69 -0.34 -31.88
CA ASP A 138 -13.15 -0.31 -32.10
C ASP A 138 -13.83 -1.65 -31.75
N ARG A 139 -13.16 -2.75 -31.99
CA ARG A 139 -13.64 -4.08 -31.62
C ARG A 139 -13.74 -4.23 -30.11
N VAL A 140 -12.69 -3.83 -29.39
CA VAL A 140 -12.65 -3.89 -27.92
C VAL A 140 -13.65 -2.92 -27.32
N ALA A 141 -13.74 -1.70 -27.83
CA ALA A 141 -14.72 -0.70 -27.38
C ALA A 141 -16.15 -1.21 -27.54
N ASN A 142 -16.49 -1.81 -28.67
CA ASN A 142 -17.78 -2.41 -28.94
C ASN A 142 -18.06 -3.64 -28.07
N GLU A 143 -17.07 -4.50 -27.86
CA GLU A 143 -17.19 -5.67 -26.97
C GLU A 143 -17.54 -5.23 -25.54
N ILE A 144 -16.81 -4.27 -25.00
CA ILE A 144 -17.02 -3.76 -23.64
C ILE A 144 -18.35 -2.98 -23.53
N ALA A 145 -18.69 -2.17 -24.54
CA ALA A 145 -19.95 -1.42 -24.58
C ALA A 145 -21.18 -2.32 -24.55
N ASN A 146 -21.15 -3.43 -25.28
CA ASN A 146 -22.24 -4.38 -25.39
C ASN A 146 -22.23 -5.47 -24.33
N HIS A 147 -21.18 -5.52 -23.49
CA HIS A 147 -21.07 -6.50 -22.43
C HIS A 147 -22.18 -6.31 -21.37
N LYS A 148 -22.97 -7.38 -21.14
CA LYS A 148 -24.13 -7.35 -20.23
C LYS A 148 -23.76 -7.52 -18.75
N GLY A 149 -22.54 -8.00 -18.47
CA GLY A 149 -22.03 -8.25 -17.12
C GLY A 149 -21.29 -7.05 -16.51
N ASN A 150 -20.63 -7.31 -15.39
CA ASN A 150 -19.83 -6.33 -14.70
C ASN A 150 -18.53 -6.04 -15.47
N VAL A 151 -18.20 -4.77 -15.61
CA VAL A 151 -16.91 -4.28 -16.11
C VAL A 151 -16.33 -3.36 -15.07
N TRP A 152 -15.09 -3.63 -14.67
CA TRP A 152 -14.36 -2.83 -13.68
C TRP A 152 -13.22 -2.10 -14.35
N SER A 153 -13.05 -0.84 -13.98
CA SER A 153 -11.89 -0.05 -14.29
C SER A 153 -11.06 0.14 -13.02
N HIS A 154 -9.79 -0.27 -13.07
CA HIS A 154 -8.81 0.02 -12.04
C HIS A 154 -7.84 1.06 -12.57
N VAL A 155 -7.51 2.03 -11.73
CA VAL A 155 -6.37 2.95 -11.97
C VAL A 155 -5.33 2.60 -10.93
N VAL A 156 -4.14 2.25 -11.42
CA VAL A 156 -2.99 1.92 -10.57
C VAL A 156 -1.90 2.91 -10.87
N SER A 157 -1.52 3.73 -9.89
CA SER A 157 -0.57 4.82 -10.07
C SER A 157 0.52 4.85 -9.01
N LEU A 158 1.67 5.38 -9.39
CA LEU A 158 2.80 5.71 -8.54
C LEU A 158 3.06 7.23 -8.59
N ARG A 159 3.75 7.77 -7.61
CA ARG A 159 4.37 9.08 -7.75
C ARG A 159 5.49 9.03 -8.77
N ARG A 160 5.75 10.12 -9.46
CA ARG A 160 6.78 10.19 -10.50
C ARG A 160 8.16 9.73 -9.99
N GLU A 161 8.58 10.20 -8.82
CA GLU A 161 9.88 9.86 -8.24
C GLU A 161 9.98 8.35 -7.95
N ASP A 162 8.90 7.74 -7.45
CA ASP A 162 8.86 6.30 -7.20
C ASP A 162 8.84 5.49 -8.49
N ALA A 163 8.08 5.94 -9.49
CA ALA A 163 8.02 5.27 -10.80
C ALA A 163 9.39 5.23 -11.47
N ILE A 164 10.12 6.36 -11.50
CA ILE A 164 11.47 6.43 -12.05
C ILE A 164 12.42 5.52 -11.25
N ARG A 165 12.42 5.64 -9.91
CA ARG A 165 13.30 4.88 -9.03
C ARG A 165 13.09 3.38 -9.12
N LEU A 166 11.84 2.95 -9.34
CA LEU A 166 11.44 1.54 -9.39
C LEU A 166 11.35 0.98 -10.82
N GLY A 167 11.61 1.81 -11.84
CA GLY A 167 11.57 1.41 -13.25
C GLY A 167 10.17 1.21 -13.82
N TYR A 168 9.15 1.87 -13.23
CA TYR A 168 7.75 1.84 -13.71
C TYR A 168 7.44 3.04 -14.62
N ASP A 169 8.31 3.32 -15.58
CA ASP A 169 8.25 4.45 -16.50
C ASP A 169 7.80 4.07 -17.93
N ASN A 170 7.44 2.81 -18.15
CA ASN A 170 7.02 2.32 -19.47
C ASN A 170 5.91 1.27 -19.37
N SER A 171 5.16 1.08 -20.47
CA SER A 171 4.01 0.18 -20.53
C SER A 171 4.35 -1.31 -20.33
N GLU A 172 5.58 -1.74 -20.61
CA GLU A 172 5.96 -3.16 -20.53
C GLU A 172 6.05 -3.62 -19.09
N VAL A 173 6.70 -2.83 -18.24
CA VAL A 173 6.82 -3.14 -16.80
C VAL A 173 5.44 -3.21 -16.14
N TRP A 174 4.55 -2.28 -16.46
CA TRP A 174 3.16 -2.31 -15.99
C TRP A 174 2.38 -3.53 -16.50
N ARG A 175 2.59 -3.90 -17.77
CA ARG A 175 1.99 -5.09 -18.34
C ARG A 175 2.43 -6.36 -17.61
N ASP A 176 3.72 -6.46 -17.32
CA ASP A 176 4.29 -7.59 -16.60
C ASP A 176 3.78 -7.64 -15.15
N LEU A 177 3.63 -6.51 -14.49
CA LEU A 177 3.00 -6.43 -13.18
C LEU A 177 1.57 -6.99 -13.21
N VAL A 178 0.75 -6.58 -14.19
CA VAL A 178 -0.61 -7.10 -14.33
C VAL A 178 -0.59 -8.61 -14.59
N LYS A 179 0.30 -9.10 -15.47
CA LYS A 179 0.42 -10.53 -15.75
C LYS A 179 0.77 -11.36 -14.51
N ARG A 180 1.72 -10.89 -13.70
CA ARG A 180 2.11 -11.58 -12.46
C ARG A 180 0.95 -11.69 -11.48
N HIS A 181 0.08 -10.69 -11.42
CA HIS A 181 -1.04 -10.60 -10.46
C HIS A 181 -2.41 -10.85 -11.06
N ILE A 182 -2.50 -11.38 -12.27
CA ILE A 182 -3.78 -11.64 -12.91
C ILE A 182 -4.65 -12.65 -12.13
N SER A 183 -4.02 -13.61 -11.46
CA SER A 183 -4.69 -14.56 -10.58
C SER A 183 -5.28 -13.91 -9.33
N ASP A 184 -4.58 -12.93 -8.75
CA ASP A 184 -5.06 -12.18 -7.59
C ASP A 184 -6.25 -11.30 -7.97
N ILE A 185 -6.20 -10.65 -9.13
CA ILE A 185 -7.30 -9.88 -9.70
C ILE A 185 -8.51 -10.77 -9.95
N ALA A 186 -8.31 -11.93 -10.58
CA ALA A 186 -9.35 -12.90 -10.88
C ALA A 186 -10.05 -13.38 -9.59
N LYS A 187 -9.27 -13.73 -8.58
CA LYS A 187 -9.76 -14.16 -7.27
C LYS A 187 -10.53 -13.05 -6.55
N ALA A 188 -10.00 -11.82 -6.54
CA ALA A 188 -10.64 -10.67 -5.90
C ALA A 188 -11.99 -10.34 -6.55
N GLN A 189 -12.08 -10.46 -7.88
CA GLN A 189 -13.30 -10.22 -8.66
C GLN A 189 -14.21 -11.46 -8.80
N ARG A 190 -13.84 -12.58 -8.23
CA ARG A 190 -14.58 -13.86 -8.33
C ARG A 190 -14.82 -14.28 -9.79
N ILE A 191 -13.79 -14.16 -10.61
CA ILE A 191 -13.80 -14.57 -12.01
C ILE A 191 -12.87 -15.78 -12.16
N PRO A 192 -13.32 -16.93 -12.68
CA PRO A 192 -12.41 -17.99 -13.09
C PRO A 192 -11.41 -17.49 -14.14
N LEU A 193 -10.13 -17.85 -14.04
CA LEU A 193 -9.06 -17.36 -14.94
C LEU A 193 -9.40 -17.58 -16.41
N CYS A 194 -10.00 -18.73 -16.76
CA CYS A 194 -10.40 -19.04 -18.14
C CYS A 194 -11.46 -18.10 -18.70
N ASN A 195 -12.20 -17.40 -17.85
CA ASN A 195 -13.25 -16.45 -18.25
C ASN A 195 -12.79 -14.99 -18.10
N LEU A 196 -11.59 -14.75 -17.54
CA LEU A 196 -11.11 -13.39 -17.32
C LEU A 196 -10.60 -12.78 -18.64
N LYS A 197 -11.03 -11.55 -18.88
CA LYS A 197 -10.47 -10.68 -19.93
C LYS A 197 -10.06 -9.36 -19.32
N TRP A 198 -8.94 -8.83 -19.83
CA TRP A 198 -8.45 -7.53 -19.41
C TRP A 198 -7.77 -6.78 -20.56
N TYR A 199 -7.83 -5.46 -20.48
CA TYR A 199 -7.13 -4.52 -21.33
C TYR A 199 -6.59 -3.39 -20.48
N ALA A 200 -5.40 -2.88 -20.82
CA ALA A 200 -4.83 -1.75 -20.10
C ALA A 200 -4.20 -0.74 -21.06
N ALA A 201 -3.99 0.46 -20.57
CA ALA A 201 -3.20 1.49 -21.23
C ALA A 201 -2.35 2.21 -20.18
N PHE A 202 -1.08 2.46 -20.49
CA PHE A 202 -0.16 3.22 -19.67
C PHE A 202 -0.23 4.69 -20.04
N HIS A 203 -0.31 5.53 -19.01
CA HIS A 203 -0.34 6.98 -19.12
C HIS A 203 0.87 7.55 -18.38
N ASP A 204 1.79 8.10 -19.17
CA ASP A 204 2.97 8.77 -18.65
C ASP A 204 2.65 10.25 -18.39
N THR A 205 2.15 10.54 -17.19
CA THR A 205 1.80 11.89 -16.74
C THR A 205 2.87 12.45 -15.81
N THR A 206 2.97 13.78 -15.71
CA THR A 206 4.04 14.47 -14.99
C THR A 206 4.15 14.05 -13.52
N HIS A 207 3.05 13.99 -12.79
CA HIS A 207 3.06 13.72 -11.35
C HIS A 207 2.80 12.26 -11.00
N HIS A 208 1.92 11.59 -11.75
CA HIS A 208 1.39 10.28 -11.40
C HIS A 208 1.30 9.35 -12.61
N PRO A 209 2.43 8.80 -13.09
CA PRO A 209 2.39 7.76 -14.11
C PRO A 209 1.53 6.60 -13.61
N HIS A 210 0.64 6.11 -14.49
CA HIS A 210 -0.37 5.15 -14.09
C HIS A 210 -0.87 4.30 -15.24
N ILE A 211 -1.51 3.20 -14.91
CA ILE A 211 -2.27 2.41 -15.87
C ILE A 211 -3.76 2.50 -15.58
N HIS A 212 -4.53 2.55 -16.66
CA HIS A 212 -5.93 2.13 -16.64
C HIS A 212 -6.02 0.66 -17.01
N LEU A 213 -6.67 -0.12 -16.17
CA LEU A 213 -6.86 -1.55 -16.33
C LEU A 213 -8.35 -1.86 -16.32
N LEU A 214 -8.87 -2.32 -17.46
CA LEU A 214 -10.25 -2.80 -17.61
C LEU A 214 -10.28 -4.30 -17.41
N VAL A 215 -11.16 -4.78 -16.54
CA VAL A 215 -11.30 -6.21 -16.22
C VAL A 215 -12.77 -6.60 -16.27
N TYR A 216 -13.07 -7.71 -16.92
CA TYR A 216 -14.41 -8.29 -16.98
C TYR A 216 -14.35 -9.80 -17.24
N SER A 217 -15.48 -10.49 -17.02
CA SER A 217 -15.62 -11.90 -17.34
C SER A 217 -16.31 -12.11 -18.68
N THR A 218 -15.92 -13.12 -19.44
CA THR A 218 -16.70 -13.58 -20.60
C THR A 218 -18.09 -14.07 -20.22
N ASN A 219 -18.28 -14.49 -18.95
CA ASN A 219 -19.58 -14.85 -18.39
C ASN A 219 -20.22 -13.63 -17.67
N PRO A 220 -21.35 -13.09 -18.17
CA PRO A 220 -21.98 -11.90 -17.59
C PRO A 220 -22.43 -12.02 -16.13
N LYS A 221 -22.55 -13.23 -15.60
CA LYS A 221 -22.96 -13.50 -14.22
C LYS A 221 -21.83 -13.45 -13.21
N GLN A 222 -20.62 -13.14 -13.65
CA GLN A 222 -19.40 -13.09 -12.83
C GLN A 222 -18.88 -11.65 -12.70
N GLY A 223 -17.79 -11.48 -11.98
CA GLY A 223 -17.12 -10.18 -11.86
C GLY A 223 -17.66 -9.31 -10.72
N PHE A 224 -17.82 -9.88 -9.53
CA PHE A 224 -18.24 -9.16 -8.33
C PHE A 224 -17.02 -8.75 -7.50
N LEU A 225 -16.84 -7.47 -7.29
CA LEU A 225 -15.74 -6.90 -6.51
C LEU A 225 -16.29 -6.27 -5.22
N THR A 226 -15.65 -6.59 -4.11
CA THR A 226 -15.93 -6.02 -2.79
C THR A 226 -14.80 -5.08 -2.37
N THR A 227 -15.03 -4.23 -1.35
CA THR A 227 -13.98 -3.39 -0.75
C THR A 227 -12.76 -4.23 -0.32
N LYS A 228 -13.00 -5.40 0.29
CA LYS A 228 -11.94 -6.34 0.65
C LYS A 228 -11.17 -6.84 -0.59
N GLY A 229 -11.87 -7.09 -1.71
CA GLY A 229 -11.23 -7.46 -2.97
C GLY A 229 -10.35 -6.34 -3.53
N ILE A 230 -10.78 -5.08 -3.43
CA ILE A 230 -9.96 -3.92 -3.81
C ILE A 230 -8.69 -3.85 -2.97
N ASP A 231 -8.80 -4.04 -1.66
CA ASP A 231 -7.65 -4.05 -0.76
C ASP A 231 -6.69 -5.23 -1.04
N GLN A 232 -7.22 -6.39 -1.45
CA GLN A 232 -6.42 -7.53 -1.88
C GLN A 232 -5.60 -7.22 -3.13
N ILE A 233 -6.22 -6.62 -4.17
CA ILE A 233 -5.52 -6.20 -5.40
C ILE A 233 -4.44 -5.17 -5.06
N ARG A 234 -4.78 -4.15 -4.25
CA ARG A 234 -3.83 -3.13 -3.81
C ARG A 234 -2.63 -3.74 -3.08
N SER A 235 -2.88 -4.64 -2.13
CA SER A 235 -1.83 -5.29 -1.36
C SER A 235 -0.94 -6.17 -2.23
N ALA A 236 -1.49 -6.90 -3.19
CA ALA A 236 -0.73 -7.74 -4.11
C ALA A 236 0.23 -6.88 -4.95
N PHE A 237 -0.26 -5.82 -5.57
CA PHE A 237 0.57 -4.91 -6.35
C PHE A 237 1.61 -4.17 -5.49
N ALA A 238 1.22 -3.67 -4.31
CA ALA A 238 2.15 -2.96 -3.42
C ALA A 238 3.28 -3.86 -2.92
N ASN A 239 2.99 -5.12 -2.62
CA ASN A 239 4.00 -6.10 -2.20
C ASN A 239 5.03 -6.39 -3.29
N ASP A 240 4.62 -6.44 -4.55
CA ASP A 240 5.52 -6.65 -5.69
C ASP A 240 6.34 -5.37 -5.96
N VAL A 241 5.66 -4.24 -6.17
CA VAL A 241 6.28 -2.96 -6.52
C VAL A 241 7.29 -2.49 -5.46
N PHE A 242 7.00 -2.69 -4.17
CA PHE A 242 7.84 -2.25 -3.06
C PHE A 242 8.54 -3.39 -2.34
N HIS A 243 8.72 -4.54 -2.99
CA HIS A 243 9.27 -5.75 -2.38
C HIS A 243 10.54 -5.48 -1.56
N ASP A 244 11.55 -4.88 -2.17
CA ASP A 244 12.84 -4.64 -1.53
C ASP A 244 12.74 -3.64 -0.36
N ASN A 245 11.95 -2.59 -0.53
CA ASN A 245 11.70 -1.60 0.53
C ASN A 245 10.98 -2.24 1.73
N LEU A 246 9.97 -3.06 1.47
CA LEU A 246 9.23 -3.76 2.52
C LEU A 246 10.11 -4.79 3.23
N GLN A 247 10.96 -5.50 2.50
CA GLN A 247 11.90 -6.46 3.09
C GLN A 247 12.86 -5.76 4.05
N SER A 248 13.43 -4.61 3.68
CA SER A 248 14.28 -3.81 4.57
C SER A 248 13.53 -3.38 5.84
N ILE A 249 12.30 -2.88 5.69
CA ILE A 249 11.47 -2.48 6.84
C ILE A 249 11.19 -3.67 7.76
N TYR A 250 10.87 -4.84 7.23
CA TYR A 250 10.63 -6.05 8.04
C TYR A 250 11.88 -6.50 8.78
N GLN A 251 13.06 -6.41 8.15
CA GLN A 251 14.34 -6.72 8.81
C GLN A 251 14.62 -5.74 9.95
N GLU A 252 14.51 -4.44 9.70
CA GLU A 252 14.71 -3.42 10.73
C GLU A 252 13.70 -3.53 11.87
N GLN A 253 12.43 -3.82 11.58
CA GLN A 253 11.41 -4.09 12.62
C GLN A 253 11.78 -5.30 13.48
N THR A 254 12.30 -6.36 12.86
CA THR A 254 12.72 -7.56 13.58
C THR A 254 13.89 -7.25 14.51
N LEU A 255 14.89 -6.54 14.01
CA LEU A 255 16.05 -6.10 14.81
C LEU A 255 15.61 -5.21 15.96
N SER A 256 14.81 -4.17 15.71
CA SER A 256 14.33 -3.25 16.74
C SER A 256 13.48 -3.98 17.81
N ARG A 257 12.64 -4.93 17.40
CA ARG A 257 11.87 -5.77 18.33
C ARG A 257 12.77 -6.63 19.21
N ASP A 258 13.78 -7.26 18.63
CA ASP A 258 14.64 -8.18 19.36
C ASP A 258 15.63 -7.40 20.27
N GLU A 259 16.09 -6.24 19.83
CA GLU A 259 16.86 -5.30 20.65
C GLU A 259 16.04 -4.81 21.87
N LEU A 260 14.78 -4.40 21.68
CA LEU A 260 13.91 -4.00 22.77
C LEU A 260 13.73 -5.13 23.80
N LYS A 261 13.55 -6.37 23.35
CA LYS A 261 13.44 -7.52 24.25
C LYS A 261 14.74 -7.78 25.02
N ALA A 262 15.89 -7.63 24.36
CA ALA A 262 17.21 -7.80 24.99
C ALA A 262 17.46 -6.71 26.05
N VAL A 263 17.24 -5.45 25.71
CA VAL A 263 17.37 -4.32 26.63
C VAL A 263 16.40 -4.49 27.82
N SER A 264 15.12 -4.79 27.56
CA SER A 264 14.14 -5.05 28.62
C SER A 264 14.59 -6.18 29.56
N ARG A 265 15.23 -7.21 29.04
CA ARG A 265 15.78 -8.29 29.87
C ARG A 265 16.94 -7.82 30.72
N THR A 266 17.90 -7.16 30.13
CA THR A 266 19.11 -6.67 30.84
C THR A 266 18.74 -5.70 31.94
N GLU A 267 17.84 -4.75 31.66
CA GLU A 267 17.36 -3.80 32.66
C GLU A 267 16.60 -4.50 33.80
N PHE A 268 15.70 -5.41 33.47
CA PHE A 268 14.95 -6.13 34.49
C PHE A 268 15.83 -7.06 35.35
N GLU A 269 16.81 -7.76 34.74
CA GLU A 269 17.80 -8.55 35.48
C GLU A 269 18.68 -7.68 36.38
N SER A 270 19.03 -6.47 35.95
CA SER A 270 19.74 -5.50 36.79
C SER A 270 18.92 -5.07 38.01
N ILE A 271 17.64 -4.76 37.80
CA ILE A 271 16.69 -4.39 38.87
C ILE A 271 16.57 -5.55 39.88
N VAL A 272 16.36 -6.76 39.40
CA VAL A 272 16.24 -7.96 40.26
C VAL A 272 17.51 -8.20 41.09
N ARG A 273 18.70 -8.06 40.49
CA ARG A 273 19.99 -8.17 41.24
C ARG A 273 20.11 -7.10 42.32
N LYS A 274 19.77 -5.85 42.03
CA LYS A 274 19.82 -4.76 43.04
C LYS A 274 18.83 -5.02 44.19
N ILE A 275 17.65 -5.54 43.92
CA ILE A 275 16.68 -5.96 44.95
C ILE A 275 17.29 -7.08 45.82
N GLN A 276 17.91 -8.10 45.24
CA GLN A 276 18.56 -9.17 45.99
C GLN A 276 19.71 -8.69 46.87
N GLN A 277 20.43 -7.62 46.46
CA GLN A 277 21.52 -7.01 47.21
C GLN A 277 21.07 -5.97 48.22
N GLY A 278 19.76 -5.65 48.30
CA GLY A 278 19.17 -4.68 49.22
C GLY A 278 19.50 -3.21 48.89
N GLY A 279 19.87 -2.93 47.63
CA GLY A 279 20.29 -1.60 47.17
C GLY A 279 19.40 -1.02 46.08
N PHE A 280 18.13 -1.33 46.05
CA PHE A 280 17.21 -0.77 45.07
C PHE A 280 16.36 0.39 45.63
N ASP A 281 16.37 1.52 44.92
CA ASP A 281 15.80 2.78 45.39
C ASP A 281 14.31 2.99 45.04
N ASP A 282 13.65 2.06 44.37
CA ASP A 282 12.22 2.12 44.04
C ASP A 282 11.42 1.08 44.87
N PRO A 283 10.82 1.47 45.98
CA PRO A 283 10.08 0.55 46.86
C PRO A 283 8.81 -0.01 46.18
N GLN A 284 8.22 0.71 45.21
CA GLN A 284 6.99 0.25 44.55
C GLN A 284 7.32 -0.92 43.61
N LEU A 285 8.34 -0.80 42.78
CA LEU A 285 8.77 -1.86 41.87
C LEU A 285 9.33 -3.04 42.64
N GLU A 286 10.13 -2.82 43.73
CA GLU A 286 10.60 -3.87 44.61
C GLU A 286 9.45 -4.68 45.20
N ASN A 287 8.42 -4.02 45.77
CA ASN A 287 7.26 -4.70 46.28
C ASN A 287 6.50 -5.52 45.23
N LEU A 288 6.39 -5.01 43.97
CA LEU A 288 5.76 -5.73 42.89
C LEU A 288 6.55 -7.00 42.51
N VAL A 289 7.88 -6.93 42.48
CA VAL A 289 8.76 -8.07 42.17
C VAL A 289 8.68 -9.13 43.27
N LEU A 290 8.76 -8.74 44.55
CA LEU A 290 8.65 -9.68 45.66
C LEU A 290 7.25 -10.29 45.78
N LYS A 291 6.20 -9.50 45.50
CA LYS A 291 4.82 -9.98 45.41
C LYS A 291 4.67 -11.03 44.30
N LEU A 292 5.21 -10.74 43.11
CA LEU A 292 5.16 -11.66 41.99
C LEU A 292 5.89 -12.97 42.33
N ASN A 293 7.07 -12.90 42.96
CA ASN A 293 7.79 -14.10 43.40
C ASN A 293 6.92 -14.98 44.32
N SER A 294 6.38 -14.36 45.38
CA SER A 294 5.49 -15.06 46.34
C SER A 294 4.24 -15.67 45.67
N GLN A 295 3.66 -14.95 44.70
CA GLN A 295 2.53 -15.44 43.94
C GLN A 295 2.91 -16.64 43.06
N LEU A 296 4.04 -16.57 42.34
CA LEU A 296 4.51 -17.63 41.45
C LEU A 296 4.86 -18.93 42.21
N GLN A 297 5.31 -18.85 43.48
CA GLN A 297 5.54 -20.02 44.34
C GLN A 297 4.24 -20.77 44.63
N LYS A 298 3.11 -20.06 44.72
CA LYS A 298 1.80 -20.66 45.03
C LYS A 298 1.10 -21.20 43.77
N VAL A 299 1.52 -20.83 42.58
CA VAL A 299 0.92 -21.30 41.31
C VAL A 299 1.30 -22.74 41.05
N LYS A 300 0.28 -23.60 40.98
CA LYS A 300 0.43 -25.01 40.53
C LYS A 300 0.29 -25.08 39.01
N GLY A 301 1.26 -25.65 38.31
CA GLY A 301 1.22 -25.85 36.87
C GLY A 301 2.17 -24.96 36.08
N LYS A 302 1.81 -24.63 34.80
CA LYS A 302 2.68 -23.89 33.87
C LYS A 302 2.77 -22.41 34.27
N LYS A 303 3.97 -21.98 34.65
CA LYS A 303 4.27 -20.58 34.99
C LYS A 303 4.58 -19.74 33.75
N VAL A 304 3.60 -19.63 32.84
CA VAL A 304 3.63 -18.83 31.62
C VAL A 304 2.44 -17.89 31.63
N TYR A 305 2.62 -16.66 31.21
CA TYR A 305 1.64 -15.57 31.32
C TYR A 305 0.20 -15.98 30.94
N GLY A 306 0.04 -16.71 29.82
CA GLY A 306 -1.28 -17.15 29.34
C GLY A 306 -2.05 -18.02 30.35
N TYR A 307 -1.36 -18.79 31.19
CA TYR A 307 -1.93 -19.76 32.12
C TYR A 307 -2.02 -19.25 33.58
N LEU A 308 -1.52 -18.04 33.86
CA LEU A 308 -1.53 -17.48 35.20
C LEU A 308 -2.92 -16.99 35.62
N PRO A 309 -3.23 -17.03 36.94
CA PRO A 309 -4.42 -16.39 37.49
C PRO A 309 -4.47 -14.88 37.21
N PRO A 310 -5.66 -14.27 37.15
CA PRO A 310 -5.82 -12.83 36.86
C PRO A 310 -4.99 -11.91 37.77
N GLU A 311 -4.94 -12.19 39.06
CA GLU A 311 -4.18 -11.39 40.05
C GLU A 311 -2.67 -11.42 39.76
N VAL A 312 -2.13 -12.56 39.33
CA VAL A 312 -0.72 -12.70 38.98
C VAL A 312 -0.43 -11.98 37.66
N LYS A 313 -1.34 -12.07 36.69
CA LYS A 313 -1.24 -11.32 35.43
C LYS A 313 -1.22 -9.84 35.65
N GLU A 314 -2.04 -9.33 36.57
CA GLU A 314 -2.06 -7.91 36.94
C GLU A 314 -0.70 -7.49 37.50
N THR A 315 -0.13 -8.26 38.43
CA THR A 315 1.21 -7.95 38.98
C THR A 315 2.28 -7.94 37.90
N VAL A 316 2.27 -8.91 36.96
CA VAL A 316 3.19 -8.90 35.81
C VAL A 316 2.98 -7.69 34.90
N ASN A 317 1.72 -7.31 34.65
CA ASN A 317 1.43 -6.12 33.84
C ASN A 317 1.90 -4.84 34.50
N ASN A 318 1.76 -4.71 35.81
CA ASN A 318 2.24 -3.54 36.58
C ASN A 318 3.77 -3.44 36.51
N ILE A 319 4.50 -4.54 36.67
CA ILE A 319 5.96 -4.58 36.49
C ILE A 319 6.33 -4.19 35.05
N PHE A 320 5.62 -4.71 34.04
CA PHE A 320 5.87 -4.35 32.66
C PHE A 320 5.60 -2.85 32.39
N SER A 321 4.59 -2.28 33.03
CA SER A 321 4.28 -0.84 32.91
C SER A 321 5.38 0.03 33.52
N GLU A 322 5.99 -0.39 34.65
CA GLU A 322 7.13 0.31 35.22
C GLU A 322 8.37 0.20 34.32
N LEU A 323 8.67 -1.01 33.85
CA LEU A 323 9.78 -1.24 32.93
C LEU A 323 9.63 -0.44 31.62
N ALA A 324 8.40 -0.27 31.13
CA ALA A 324 8.10 0.50 29.92
C ALA A 324 8.30 2.02 30.08
N LYS A 325 8.57 2.52 31.28
CA LYS A 325 8.93 3.93 31.52
C LYS A 325 10.41 4.22 31.29
N ASP A 326 11.23 3.21 31.15
CA ASP A 326 12.64 3.38 30.82
C ASP A 326 12.82 4.06 29.46
N GLU A 327 13.68 5.09 29.43
CA GLU A 327 13.86 5.92 28.23
C GLU A 327 14.39 5.14 27.04
N ASN A 328 15.30 4.20 27.25
CA ASN A 328 15.87 3.37 26.17
C ASN A 328 14.79 2.46 25.56
N ILE A 329 13.96 1.85 26.43
CA ILE A 329 12.87 0.99 26.00
C ILE A 329 11.82 1.80 25.24
N GLN A 330 11.51 3.01 25.68
CA GLN A 330 10.58 3.91 24.98
C GLN A 330 11.11 4.29 23.60
N GLN A 331 12.36 4.70 23.48
CA GLN A 331 12.99 5.06 22.21
C GLN A 331 12.99 3.90 21.22
N LEU A 332 13.29 2.68 21.68
CA LEU A 332 13.24 1.48 20.83
C LEU A 332 11.82 1.13 20.39
N TYR A 333 10.83 1.33 21.26
CA TYR A 333 9.45 1.13 20.91
C TYR A 333 8.97 2.17 19.90
N GLU A 334 9.35 3.42 20.05
CA GLU A 334 9.00 4.48 19.10
C GLU A 334 9.62 4.24 17.73
N LYS A 335 10.89 3.82 17.67
CA LYS A 335 11.54 3.39 16.43
C LYS A 335 10.77 2.25 15.75
N TRP A 336 10.34 1.24 16.52
CA TRP A 336 9.53 0.15 15.99
C TRP A 336 8.17 0.64 15.48
N CYS A 337 7.53 1.57 16.18
CA CYS A 337 6.27 2.19 15.78
C CYS A 337 6.41 2.98 14.48
N ASP A 338 7.51 3.70 14.29
CA ASP A 338 7.76 4.44 13.06
C ASP A 338 7.93 3.53 11.86
N LEU A 339 8.61 2.40 12.03
CA LEU A 339 8.72 1.37 10.99
C LEU A 339 7.33 0.75 10.68
N GLU A 340 6.49 0.51 11.69
CA GLU A 340 5.13 0.00 11.50
C GLU A 340 4.25 1.03 10.77
N ARG A 341 4.36 2.32 11.13
CA ARG A 341 3.69 3.41 10.40
C ARG A 341 4.15 3.49 8.96
N LEU A 342 5.46 3.40 8.72
CA LEU A 342 6.04 3.41 7.37
C LEU A 342 5.51 2.24 6.53
N LYS A 343 5.50 1.05 7.09
CA LYS A 343 4.90 -0.13 6.46
C LYS A 343 3.41 0.07 6.14
N CYS A 344 2.63 0.57 7.10
CA CYS A 344 1.20 0.81 6.88
C CYS A 344 0.94 1.83 5.78
N LYS A 345 1.75 2.89 5.66
CA LYS A 345 1.61 3.92 4.62
C LYS A 345 1.82 3.36 3.20
N THR A 346 2.58 2.28 3.03
CA THR A 346 2.71 1.59 1.73
C THR A 346 1.38 1.00 1.25
N TYR A 347 0.52 0.57 2.17
CA TYR A 347 -0.75 -0.11 1.86
C TYR A 347 -1.98 0.77 1.95
N THR A 348 -1.97 1.82 2.76
CA THR A 348 -3.17 2.64 3.04
C THR A 348 -2.80 4.08 3.33
N GLN A 349 -3.71 5.00 2.96
CA GLN A 349 -3.60 6.42 3.32
C GLN A 349 -4.09 6.70 4.75
N LYS A 350 -4.76 5.73 5.39
CA LYS A 350 -5.28 5.91 6.74
C LYS A 350 -4.15 5.73 7.75
N GLU A 351 -3.96 6.70 8.60
CA GLU A 351 -3.07 6.56 9.75
C GLU A 351 -3.64 5.50 10.69
N LYS A 352 -2.75 4.60 11.13
CA LYS A 352 -3.07 3.57 12.10
C LYS A 352 -2.55 4.02 13.47
N GLU A 353 -3.46 4.20 14.41
CA GLU A 353 -3.08 4.33 15.81
C GLU A 353 -2.47 3.01 16.30
N LEU A 354 -1.28 3.10 16.85
CA LEU A 354 -0.60 1.95 17.42
C LEU A 354 -0.84 1.91 18.94
N PRO A 355 -1.05 0.71 19.51
CA PRO A 355 -1.28 0.57 20.93
C PRO A 355 -0.05 0.95 21.75
N ALA A 356 -0.19 1.20 23.04
CA ALA A 356 0.94 1.33 23.95
C ALA A 356 1.79 0.04 23.97
N LEU A 357 3.07 0.17 24.36
CA LEU A 357 4.01 -0.98 24.40
C LEU A 357 3.42 -2.17 25.17
N THR A 358 2.83 -1.91 26.31
CA THR A 358 2.22 -2.94 27.17
C THR A 358 1.04 -3.64 26.54
N ASP A 359 0.30 -2.98 25.65
CA ASP A 359 -0.88 -3.56 24.98
C ASP A 359 -0.55 -4.18 23.63
N ASN A 360 0.67 -3.96 23.14
CA ASN A 360 1.10 -4.47 21.86
C ASN A 360 1.40 -5.97 21.92
N LYS A 361 0.64 -6.75 21.15
CA LYS A 361 0.77 -8.21 21.10
C LYS A 361 2.17 -8.70 20.68
N VAL A 362 2.89 -7.91 19.90
CA VAL A 362 4.26 -8.23 19.44
C VAL A 362 5.24 -8.32 20.61
N PHE A 363 5.00 -7.55 21.68
CA PHE A 363 5.85 -7.49 22.87
C PHE A 363 5.32 -8.30 24.08
N GLN A 364 4.28 -9.09 23.88
CA GLN A 364 3.82 -10.06 24.90
C GLN A 364 4.91 -10.98 25.46
N PRO A 365 5.95 -11.40 24.70
CA PRO A 365 7.05 -12.19 25.25
C PRO A 365 7.82 -11.54 26.40
N VAL A 366 7.79 -10.21 26.53
CA VAL A 366 8.40 -9.49 27.68
C VAL A 366 7.76 -9.92 29.00
N ARG A 367 6.45 -10.18 29.04
CA ARG A 367 5.76 -10.69 30.24
C ARG A 367 6.30 -12.05 30.69
N ASN A 368 6.59 -12.93 29.73
CA ASN A 368 7.15 -14.24 30.03
C ASN A 368 8.62 -14.13 30.46
N MET A 369 9.34 -13.14 29.95
CA MET A 369 10.70 -12.84 30.41
C MET A 369 10.66 -12.38 31.88
N ILE A 370 9.80 -11.42 32.25
CA ILE A 370 9.62 -10.98 33.64
C ILE A 370 9.35 -12.17 34.58
N ILE A 371 8.42 -13.05 34.20
CA ILE A 371 8.09 -14.25 34.99
C ILE A 371 9.32 -15.14 35.20
N ARG A 372 10.08 -15.41 34.13
CA ARG A 372 11.28 -16.26 34.21
C ARG A 372 12.35 -15.64 35.09
N THR A 373 12.67 -14.37 34.88
CA THR A 373 13.66 -13.66 35.68
C THR A 373 13.33 -13.66 37.18
N VAL A 374 12.04 -13.50 37.52
CA VAL A 374 11.61 -13.57 38.94
C VAL A 374 11.70 -15.00 39.48
N LEU A 375 11.41 -16.02 38.69
CA LEU A 375 11.57 -17.43 39.12
C LEU A 375 13.04 -17.79 39.34
N ASP A 376 13.95 -17.21 38.59
CA ASP A 376 15.38 -17.45 38.70
C ASP A 376 16.01 -16.76 39.94
N MET A 377 15.28 -15.82 40.59
CA MET A 377 15.74 -15.17 41.84
C MET A 377 16.04 -16.15 42.98
N ASP A 378 15.28 -17.23 43.04
CA ASP A 378 15.43 -18.24 44.11
C ASP A 378 16.44 -19.35 43.78
N SER A 379 17.03 -19.32 42.57
CA SER A 379 18.09 -20.24 42.19
C SER A 379 19.43 -19.78 42.77
N PRO A 380 20.24 -20.63 43.39
CA PRO A 380 21.55 -20.25 43.86
C PRO A 380 22.37 -19.72 42.69
N MET A 381 23.00 -18.54 42.86
CA MET A 381 23.89 -17.94 41.85
C MET A 381 24.97 -18.93 41.46
N VAL A 382 24.83 -19.53 40.29
CA VAL A 382 25.94 -20.16 39.61
C VAL A 382 26.60 -19.03 38.80
N ASP A 383 27.76 -18.59 39.23
CA ASP A 383 28.62 -17.71 38.46
C ASP A 383 28.91 -18.34 37.10
N VAL A 384 28.13 -18.05 36.12
CA VAL A 384 28.43 -18.36 34.72
C VAL A 384 29.32 -17.25 34.18
N VAL A 385 30.59 -17.36 34.55
CA VAL A 385 31.68 -16.72 33.81
C VAL A 385 31.66 -17.37 32.42
N ALA A 386 31.32 -16.56 31.44
CA ALA A 386 31.66 -16.68 30.03
C ALA A 386 31.40 -18.06 29.33
N VAL A 387 30.30 -18.17 28.63
CA VAL A 387 30.34 -18.82 27.32
C VAL A 387 29.79 -17.85 26.28
N SER A 388 30.69 -17.02 25.85
CA SER A 388 30.60 -16.19 24.68
C SER A 388 30.89 -17.02 23.42
N TYR A 389 30.14 -16.79 22.38
CA TYR A 389 30.50 -17.04 20.98
C TYR A 389 30.74 -18.48 20.50
N THR A 390 29.65 -19.21 20.21
CA THR A 390 29.71 -20.23 19.14
C THR A 390 28.32 -20.56 18.59
N HIS A 391 27.64 -19.65 17.91
CA HIS A 391 26.60 -19.99 16.93
C HIS A 391 26.40 -18.85 15.93
N LEU A 392 27.50 -18.51 15.25
CA LEU A 392 27.46 -17.77 14.00
C LEU A 392 28.41 -18.46 13.02
N ARG A 393 28.04 -19.65 12.59
CA ARG A 393 28.57 -20.31 11.37
C ARG A 393 27.87 -21.65 11.16
N ALA A 394 26.75 -21.61 10.44
CA ALA A 394 26.26 -22.74 9.65
C ALA A 394 25.08 -22.29 8.80
N HIS A 395 25.33 -21.54 7.74
CA HIS A 395 24.53 -21.48 6.52
C HIS A 395 25.36 -20.79 5.43
N GLU A 396 26.54 -21.31 5.17
CA GLU A 396 27.21 -21.19 3.89
C GLU A 396 27.71 -22.58 3.52
N THR A 397 27.45 -22.95 2.31
CA THR A 397 27.75 -24.19 1.59
C THR A 397 26.58 -25.18 1.55
N ASP A 398 25.80 -25.05 0.46
CA ASP A 398 25.60 -26.14 -0.49
C ASP A 398 24.87 -25.60 -1.73
N SER A 399 25.66 -25.14 -2.64
CA SER A 399 25.24 -24.90 -4.02
C SER A 399 26.42 -25.17 -4.91
N TYR A 400 26.70 -26.44 -5.15
CA TYR A 400 27.38 -26.95 -6.34
C TYR A 400 27.18 -28.47 -6.39
N LEU A 401 26.58 -28.88 -7.50
CA LEU A 401 26.62 -30.16 -8.20
C LEU A 401 25.21 -30.73 -8.48
N VAL A 402 24.90 -30.65 -9.66
CA VAL A 402 24.37 -31.38 -10.82
C VAL A 402 23.23 -30.63 -11.45
#